data_189f1f94d9feb266e65ac0811ec6ac1b
#
_entry.id   189f1f94d9feb266e65ac0811ec6ac1b
#
_cell.length_a   1.000
_cell.length_b   1.000
_cell.length_c   1.000
_cell.angle_alpha   90.00
_cell.angle_beta   90.00
_cell.angle_gamma   90.00
#
_symmetry.space_group_name_H-M   'P 1'
#
loop_
_entity.id
_entity.type
_entity.pdbx_description
1 polymer ?
#
loop_
_entity_poly.entity_id
_entity_poly.type
_entity_poly.pdbx_seq_one_letter_code
_entity_poly.pdbx_strand_id
1 'polypeptide(L)'
;MIQPVESLEITVLVDNGTDSLSTNPGFVETEMAGAWRRGMKWLSGRCLCCAAHGLSCLITTRTPSSQHTLLFDTGPDESIFERNVIRLGVDMGGVDAMMLSHGHWDHAGAMPRALQMMPLANGGRRVPTYMHPDMFASRAVKANDGRLMPMEDIPSEHVLAANGADLIIARNEQSVLSNTVFISGEIPRVTSFEKGMPGQHRL
;
A
#
# COMPACT_ATOMS: atom_id res chain seq x y z
N MET A 1 -6.17 -16.67 -16.32
CA MET A 1 -5.49 -15.82 -17.34
C MET A 1 -5.83 -14.38 -17.01
N ILE A 2 -4.84 -13.46 -16.97
CA ILE A 2 -5.06 -12.04 -16.73
C ILE A 2 -5.82 -11.44 -17.90
N GLN A 3 -6.78 -10.56 -17.61
CA GLN A 3 -7.55 -9.84 -18.62
C GLN A 3 -6.86 -8.53 -18.99
N PRO A 4 -6.89 -8.13 -20.28
CA PRO A 4 -6.46 -6.80 -20.68
C PRO A 4 -7.30 -5.72 -20.04
N VAL A 5 -6.67 -4.61 -19.70
CA VAL A 5 -7.34 -3.41 -19.18
C VAL A 5 -7.25 -2.27 -20.21
N GLU A 6 -8.26 -1.42 -20.27
CA GLU A 6 -8.26 -0.22 -21.12
C GLU A 6 -7.40 0.88 -20.52
N SER A 7 -7.37 0.97 -19.19
CA SER A 7 -6.53 1.92 -18.48
C SER A 7 -6.08 1.38 -17.13
N LEU A 8 -4.90 1.83 -16.74
CA LEU A 8 -4.30 1.64 -15.44
C LEU A 8 -3.97 3.01 -14.86
N GLU A 9 -4.45 3.28 -13.65
CA GLU A 9 -4.13 4.49 -12.90
C GLU A 9 -3.45 4.09 -11.58
N ILE A 10 -2.35 4.75 -11.25
CA ILE A 10 -1.64 4.56 -9.98
C ILE A 10 -1.61 5.90 -9.26
N THR A 11 -2.26 5.96 -8.09
CA THR A 11 -2.20 7.12 -7.19
C THR A 11 -1.27 6.81 -6.04
N VAL A 12 -0.14 7.50 -5.95
CA VAL A 12 0.81 7.34 -4.85
C VAL A 12 0.27 8.09 -3.63
N LEU A 13 0.03 7.37 -2.53
CA LEU A 13 -0.48 7.91 -1.27
C LEU A 13 0.65 8.22 -0.29
N VAL A 14 1.66 7.35 -0.21
CA VAL A 14 2.86 7.52 0.62
C VAL A 14 4.08 7.18 -0.21
N ASP A 15 5.08 8.04 -0.16
CA ASP A 15 6.40 7.85 -0.74
C ASP A 15 7.45 8.52 0.15
N ASN A 16 8.69 8.11 0.02
CA ASN A 16 9.82 8.60 0.81
C ASN A 16 10.40 9.94 0.31
N GLY A 17 9.80 10.54 -0.71
CA GLY A 17 10.22 11.81 -1.27
C GLY A 17 9.07 12.67 -1.76
N THR A 18 9.30 13.98 -1.84
CA THR A 18 8.44 14.93 -2.54
C THR A 18 9.27 15.71 -3.54
N ASP A 19 8.74 15.89 -4.75
CA ASP A 19 9.39 16.71 -5.77
C ASP A 19 8.34 17.59 -6.47
N SER A 20 8.50 18.89 -6.32
CA SER A 20 7.62 19.89 -6.93
C SER A 20 8.29 20.69 -8.06
N LEU A 21 9.56 20.41 -8.35
CA LEU A 21 10.36 21.20 -9.29
C LEU A 21 10.72 20.44 -10.58
N SER A 22 10.72 19.11 -10.56
CA SER A 22 11.02 18.31 -11.74
C SER A 22 9.92 18.40 -12.79
N THR A 23 10.32 18.30 -14.05
CA THR A 23 9.39 18.17 -15.16
C THR A 23 8.74 16.80 -15.14
N ASN A 24 7.42 16.78 -15.15
CA ASN A 24 6.64 15.54 -15.16
C ASN A 24 6.17 15.20 -16.58
N PRO A 25 6.09 13.90 -16.94
CA PRO A 25 5.44 13.48 -18.17
C PRO A 25 3.97 13.90 -18.20
N GLY A 26 3.42 14.14 -19.40
CA GLY A 26 2.05 14.63 -19.56
C GLY A 26 0.94 13.70 -19.05
N PHE A 27 1.24 12.43 -18.77
CA PHE A 27 0.32 11.47 -18.15
C PHE A 27 0.37 11.45 -16.61
N VAL A 28 1.25 12.26 -15.98
CA VAL A 28 1.37 12.37 -14.53
C VAL A 28 0.67 13.64 -14.04
N GLU A 29 -0.35 13.47 -13.21
CA GLU A 29 -0.91 14.57 -12.43
C GLU A 29 -0.12 14.74 -11.14
N THR A 30 0.46 15.90 -10.92
CA THR A 30 1.17 16.21 -9.66
C THR A 30 0.17 16.46 -8.52
N GLU A 31 0.61 16.22 -7.28
CA GLU A 31 -0.18 16.56 -6.08
C GLU A 31 -0.72 18.00 -6.15
N MET A 32 0.14 18.94 -6.54
CA MET A 32 -0.21 20.36 -6.59
C MET A 32 -1.26 20.65 -7.65
N ALA A 33 -1.15 20.08 -8.85
CA ALA A 33 -2.16 20.21 -9.90
C ALA A 33 -3.52 19.65 -9.45
N GLY A 34 -3.52 18.47 -8.83
CA GLY A 34 -4.71 17.86 -8.25
C GLY A 34 -5.33 18.72 -7.14
N ALA A 35 -4.52 19.30 -6.26
CA ALA A 35 -4.99 20.17 -5.20
C ALA A 35 -5.64 21.47 -5.75
N TRP A 36 -5.04 22.09 -6.77
CA TRP A 36 -5.63 23.24 -7.46
C TRP A 36 -6.96 22.86 -8.11
N ARG A 37 -7.03 21.75 -8.80
CA ARG A 37 -8.27 21.26 -9.43
C ARG A 37 -9.39 21.03 -8.40
N ARG A 38 -9.05 20.58 -7.18
CA ARG A 38 -9.99 20.41 -6.05
C ARG A 38 -10.30 21.71 -5.30
N GLY A 39 -9.80 22.85 -5.75
CA GLY A 39 -10.17 24.17 -5.20
C GLY A 39 -9.22 24.74 -4.15
N MET A 40 -7.97 24.30 -4.12
CA MET A 40 -6.94 24.94 -3.30
C MET A 40 -6.80 26.42 -3.72
N LYS A 41 -6.89 27.35 -2.76
CA LYS A 41 -6.83 28.80 -3.03
C LYS A 41 -5.47 29.42 -2.73
N TRP A 42 -4.66 28.76 -1.90
CA TRP A 42 -3.30 29.19 -1.54
C TRP A 42 -2.44 27.99 -1.22
N LEU A 43 -1.17 28.07 -1.55
CA LEU A 43 -0.20 27.02 -1.24
C LEU A 43 0.27 27.14 0.21
N SER A 44 0.14 26.07 0.97
CA SER A 44 0.71 25.96 2.31
C SER A 44 1.00 24.49 2.63
N GLY A 45 1.91 24.24 3.57
CA GLY A 45 2.19 22.89 4.05
C GLY A 45 0.97 22.17 4.65
N ARG A 46 -0.09 22.91 5.01
CA ARG A 46 -1.34 22.31 5.48
C ARG A 46 -2.16 21.66 4.36
N CYS A 47 -1.92 22.06 3.11
CA CYS A 47 -2.65 21.58 1.94
C CYS A 47 -1.96 20.39 1.27
N LEU A 48 -0.69 20.12 1.61
CA LEU A 48 0.14 19.13 0.96
C LEU A 48 0.23 17.85 1.77
N CYS A 49 0.57 16.77 1.07
CA CYS A 49 0.89 15.46 1.64
C CYS A 49 2.21 15.52 2.44
N CYS A 50 2.44 14.50 3.24
CA CYS A 50 3.70 14.26 3.92
C CYS A 50 4.44 13.10 3.25
N ALA A 51 5.73 13.28 2.96
CA ALA A 51 6.63 12.18 2.66
C ALA A 51 6.94 11.38 3.93
N ALA A 52 7.08 10.07 3.79
CA ALA A 52 7.50 9.19 4.86
C ALA A 52 8.23 7.97 4.29
N HIS A 53 9.08 7.35 5.12
CA HIS A 53 9.76 6.12 4.73
C HIS A 53 8.72 5.01 4.46
N GLY A 54 8.76 4.43 3.27
CA GLY A 54 7.81 3.39 2.87
C GLY A 54 7.02 3.72 1.60
N LEU A 55 5.99 2.95 1.34
CA LEU A 55 5.17 3.08 0.13
C LEU A 55 3.69 2.83 0.44
N SER A 56 2.82 3.54 -0.26
CA SER A 56 1.40 3.20 -0.40
C SER A 56 0.87 3.72 -1.72
N CYS A 57 0.14 2.87 -2.45
CA CYS A 57 -0.45 3.22 -3.73
C CYS A 57 -1.89 2.70 -3.86
N LEU A 58 -2.75 3.47 -4.53
CA LEU A 58 -3.96 2.93 -5.13
C LEU A 58 -3.67 2.54 -6.57
N ILE A 59 -4.09 1.34 -6.94
CA ILE A 59 -3.96 0.80 -8.29
C ILE A 59 -5.38 0.57 -8.83
N THR A 60 -5.80 1.41 -9.77
CA THR A 60 -7.13 1.31 -10.37
C THR A 60 -7.04 0.79 -11.79
N THR A 61 -7.71 -0.32 -12.05
CA THR A 61 -7.84 -0.93 -13.38
C THR A 61 -9.23 -0.70 -13.92
N ARG A 62 -9.33 -0.41 -15.23
CA ARG A 62 -10.62 -0.24 -15.92
C ARG A 62 -10.68 -1.14 -17.16
N THR A 63 -11.83 -1.78 -17.29
CA THR A 63 -12.24 -2.54 -18.48
C THR A 63 -13.52 -1.90 -19.06
N PRO A 64 -14.02 -2.31 -20.24
CA PRO A 64 -15.30 -1.81 -20.74
C PRO A 64 -16.50 -2.00 -19.80
N SER A 65 -16.43 -3.00 -18.91
CA SER A 65 -17.55 -3.41 -18.05
C SER A 65 -17.33 -3.25 -16.55
N SER A 66 -16.10 -2.95 -16.11
CA SER A 66 -15.78 -2.88 -14.67
C SER A 66 -14.62 -1.95 -14.37
N GLN A 67 -14.62 -1.46 -13.13
CA GLN A 67 -13.50 -0.76 -12.53
C GLN A 67 -13.19 -1.44 -11.19
N HIS A 68 -11.91 -1.65 -10.92
CA HIS A 68 -11.45 -2.19 -9.63
C HIS A 68 -10.29 -1.36 -9.10
N THR A 69 -10.29 -1.16 -7.79
CA THR A 69 -9.25 -0.43 -7.07
C THR A 69 -8.65 -1.30 -5.97
N LEU A 70 -7.34 -1.51 -6.04
CA LEU A 70 -6.53 -2.19 -5.03
C LEU A 70 -5.72 -1.16 -4.24
N LEU A 71 -5.78 -1.22 -2.90
CA LEU A 71 -4.79 -0.55 -2.05
C LEU A 71 -3.58 -1.46 -1.90
N PHE A 72 -2.44 -1.00 -2.39
CA PHE A 72 -1.15 -1.69 -2.33
C PHE A 72 -0.27 -0.99 -1.29
N ASP A 73 0.02 -1.67 -0.18
CA ASP A 73 0.72 -1.16 0.99
C ASP A 73 0.04 0.06 1.64
N THR A 74 0.48 0.46 2.81
CA THR A 74 -0.14 1.55 3.57
C THR A 74 0.84 2.56 4.15
N GLY A 75 2.15 2.35 3.94
CA GLY A 75 3.17 3.18 4.57
C GLY A 75 3.36 2.89 6.06
N PRO A 76 4.18 3.72 6.74
CA PRO A 76 4.67 3.43 8.08
C PRO A 76 3.73 3.86 9.21
N ASP A 77 2.83 4.84 8.97
CA ASP A 77 2.14 5.57 10.04
C ASP A 77 0.71 5.96 9.64
N GLU A 78 -0.21 5.72 10.56
CA GLU A 78 -1.65 5.94 10.36
C GLU A 78 -2.00 7.41 10.11
N SER A 79 -1.32 8.35 10.80
CA SER A 79 -1.62 9.78 10.67
C SER A 79 -1.15 10.34 9.33
N ILE A 80 -0.03 9.84 8.83
CA ILE A 80 0.51 10.21 7.51
C ILE A 80 -0.39 9.67 6.40
N PHE A 81 -0.75 8.38 6.49
CA PHE A 81 -1.65 7.75 5.53
C PHE A 81 -2.99 8.49 5.45
N GLU A 82 -3.66 8.68 6.59
CA GLU A 82 -4.95 9.38 6.65
C GLU A 82 -4.86 10.80 6.12
N ARG A 83 -3.81 11.55 6.53
CA ARG A 83 -3.57 12.88 6.02
C ARG A 83 -3.47 12.91 4.51
N ASN A 84 -2.67 12.02 3.93
CA ASN A 84 -2.42 11.99 2.50
C ASN A 84 -3.69 11.59 1.71
N VAL A 85 -4.43 10.59 2.17
CA VAL A 85 -5.74 10.22 1.61
C VAL A 85 -6.69 11.44 1.56
N ILE A 86 -6.80 12.19 2.66
CA ILE A 86 -7.64 13.39 2.73
C ILE A 86 -7.13 14.49 1.79
N ARG A 87 -5.81 14.74 1.74
CA ARG A 87 -5.21 15.78 0.89
C ARG A 87 -5.34 15.47 -0.59
N LEU A 88 -5.19 14.23 -0.95
CA LEU A 88 -5.39 13.76 -2.33
C LEU A 88 -6.87 13.64 -2.71
N GLY A 89 -7.79 13.74 -1.75
CA GLY A 89 -9.23 13.63 -2.01
C GLY A 89 -9.63 12.22 -2.46
N VAL A 90 -8.98 11.21 -1.93
CA VAL A 90 -9.21 9.81 -2.28
C VAL A 90 -10.49 9.32 -1.62
N ASP A 91 -11.35 8.67 -2.40
CA ASP A 91 -12.52 7.94 -1.90
C ASP A 91 -12.12 6.51 -1.51
N MET A 92 -11.98 6.28 -0.21
CA MET A 92 -11.68 4.95 0.33
C MET A 92 -12.85 3.96 0.18
N GLY A 93 -14.06 4.44 -0.09
CA GLY A 93 -15.24 3.60 -0.34
C GLY A 93 -15.18 2.86 -1.68
N GLY A 94 -14.42 3.39 -2.62
CA GLY A 94 -14.17 2.77 -3.93
C GLY A 94 -13.06 1.72 -3.94
N VAL A 95 -12.44 1.42 -2.78
CA VAL A 95 -11.38 0.39 -2.69
C VAL A 95 -12.01 -0.99 -2.53
N ASP A 96 -11.72 -1.90 -3.46
CA ASP A 96 -12.27 -3.25 -3.49
C ASP A 96 -11.49 -4.25 -2.65
N ALA A 97 -10.18 -4.07 -2.55
CA ALA A 97 -9.29 -4.97 -1.83
C ALA A 97 -8.00 -4.26 -1.36
N MET A 98 -7.30 -4.90 -0.43
CA MET A 98 -5.97 -4.49 0.03
C MET A 98 -4.96 -5.62 -0.22
N MET A 99 -3.71 -5.26 -0.47
CA MET A 99 -2.59 -6.19 -0.56
C MET A 99 -1.37 -5.60 0.14
N LEU A 100 -0.66 -6.44 0.89
CA LEU A 100 0.66 -6.11 1.44
C LEU A 100 1.75 -6.77 0.59
N SER A 101 2.74 -5.99 0.18
CA SER A 101 3.87 -6.46 -0.64
C SER A 101 4.79 -7.38 0.14
N HIS A 102 5.13 -6.99 1.36
CA HIS A 102 6.00 -7.76 2.27
C HIS A 102 5.82 -7.30 3.73
N GLY A 103 6.28 -8.10 4.67
CA GLY A 103 6.02 -7.89 6.10
C GLY A 103 6.99 -6.94 6.79
N HIS A 104 7.14 -5.70 6.33
CA HIS A 104 7.87 -4.64 7.01
C HIS A 104 6.92 -3.54 7.50
N TRP A 105 7.27 -2.91 8.62
CA TRP A 105 6.49 -1.86 9.29
C TRP A 105 6.25 -0.63 8.38
N ASP A 106 7.20 -0.29 7.54
CA ASP A 106 7.14 0.87 6.63
C ASP A 106 6.20 0.67 5.43
N HIS A 107 5.63 -0.53 5.30
CA HIS A 107 4.59 -0.87 4.33
C HIS A 107 3.25 -1.23 4.97
N ALA A 108 3.26 -1.65 6.25
CA ALA A 108 2.10 -2.19 6.94
C ALA A 108 1.58 -1.32 8.09
N GLY A 109 2.33 -0.28 8.51
CA GLY A 109 2.06 0.47 9.74
C GLY A 109 0.68 1.12 9.79
N ALA A 110 0.16 1.57 8.65
CA ALA A 110 -1.17 2.18 8.61
C ALA A 110 -2.31 1.23 8.21
N MET A 111 -2.08 -0.09 8.09
CA MET A 111 -3.14 -1.05 7.71
C MET A 111 -4.41 -0.95 8.58
N PRO A 112 -4.33 -0.88 9.93
CA PRO A 112 -5.53 -0.76 10.75
C PRO A 112 -6.36 0.48 10.41
N ARG A 113 -5.71 1.63 10.22
CA ARG A 113 -6.40 2.87 9.88
C ARG A 113 -7.00 2.83 8.47
N ALA A 114 -6.26 2.33 7.50
CA ALA A 114 -6.75 2.14 6.15
C ALA A 114 -8.03 1.27 6.14
N LEU A 115 -7.98 0.13 6.83
CA LEU A 115 -9.12 -0.76 6.98
C LEU A 115 -10.32 -0.07 7.64
N GLN A 116 -10.12 0.74 8.67
CA GLN A 116 -11.20 1.51 9.32
C GLN A 116 -11.84 2.54 8.38
N MET A 117 -11.06 3.14 7.49
CA MET A 117 -11.57 4.14 6.53
C MET A 117 -12.43 3.51 5.43
N MET A 118 -12.09 2.30 4.98
CA MET A 118 -12.82 1.58 3.91
C MET A 118 -14.25 1.16 4.31
N PRO A 119 -14.50 0.48 5.44
CA PRO A 119 -15.82 0.06 5.85
C PRO A 119 -16.81 1.20 6.10
N LEU A 120 -16.32 2.32 6.62
CA LEU A 120 -17.15 3.52 6.83
C LEU A 120 -17.71 4.04 5.52
N ALA A 121 -16.95 3.95 4.44
CA ALA A 121 -17.33 4.43 3.13
C ALA A 121 -18.08 3.39 2.28
N ASN A 122 -17.87 2.07 2.52
CA ASN A 122 -18.41 0.99 1.69
C ASN A 122 -19.60 0.22 2.32
N GLY A 123 -20.26 0.79 3.31
CA GLY A 123 -21.41 0.18 3.96
C GLY A 123 -21.08 -0.96 4.94
N GLY A 124 -19.87 -0.99 5.47
CA GLY A 124 -19.45 -1.94 6.52
C GLY A 124 -19.01 -3.31 6.01
N ARG A 125 -18.78 -3.47 4.70
CA ARG A 125 -18.23 -4.73 4.16
C ARG A 125 -16.81 -4.95 4.64
N ARG A 126 -16.47 -6.21 4.92
CA ARG A 126 -15.06 -6.59 5.16
C ARG A 126 -14.27 -6.46 3.87
N VAL A 127 -12.99 -6.09 4.00
CA VAL A 127 -12.11 -5.82 2.87
C VAL A 127 -11.24 -7.05 2.61
N PRO A 128 -11.33 -7.70 1.43
CA PRO A 128 -10.39 -8.73 1.04
C PRO A 128 -8.96 -8.23 1.17
N THR A 129 -8.15 -8.89 2.01
CA THR A 129 -6.79 -8.44 2.34
C THR A 129 -5.82 -9.57 2.05
N TYR A 130 -5.04 -9.42 0.97
CA TYR A 130 -4.13 -10.45 0.46
C TYR A 130 -2.76 -10.35 1.12
N MET A 131 -2.32 -11.44 1.74
CA MET A 131 -1.07 -11.50 2.48
C MET A 131 -0.38 -12.86 2.32
N HIS A 132 0.93 -12.86 2.48
CA HIS A 132 1.72 -14.11 2.57
C HIS A 132 1.92 -14.48 4.05
N PRO A 133 1.86 -15.77 4.45
CA PRO A 133 1.95 -16.19 5.86
C PRO A 133 3.27 -15.75 6.52
N ASP A 134 4.38 -15.72 5.80
CA ASP A 134 5.68 -15.34 6.36
C ASP A 134 5.81 -13.82 6.61
N MET A 135 4.83 -13.01 6.23
CA MET A 135 4.81 -11.58 6.54
C MET A 135 4.68 -11.33 8.05
N PHE A 136 4.04 -12.23 8.79
CA PHE A 136 3.84 -12.13 10.24
C PHE A 136 5.05 -12.59 11.07
N ALA A 137 6.15 -13.00 10.46
CA ALA A 137 7.35 -13.37 11.17
C ALA A 137 8.05 -12.15 11.76
N SER A 138 8.44 -12.22 13.04
CA SER A 138 9.26 -11.20 13.68
C SER A 138 10.67 -11.15 13.07
N ARG A 139 11.20 -9.96 12.96
CA ARG A 139 12.48 -9.67 12.29
C ARG A 139 13.38 -8.79 13.14
N ALA A 140 14.67 -8.87 12.88
CA ALA A 140 15.68 -8.00 13.47
C ALA A 140 16.75 -7.65 12.43
N VAL A 141 17.40 -6.52 12.63
CA VAL A 141 18.60 -6.11 11.86
C VAL A 141 19.81 -6.27 12.75
N LYS A 142 20.87 -6.90 12.24
CA LYS A 142 22.15 -7.00 12.92
C LYS A 142 22.94 -5.71 12.76
N ALA A 143 23.19 -5.03 13.88
CA ALA A 143 24.02 -3.83 13.91
C ALA A 143 25.51 -4.17 13.68
N ASN A 144 26.32 -3.15 13.39
CA ASN A 144 27.78 -3.32 13.15
C ASN A 144 28.53 -3.91 14.35
N ASP A 145 28.05 -3.71 15.55
CA ASP A 145 28.60 -4.27 16.79
C ASP A 145 28.11 -5.72 17.09
N GLY A 146 27.33 -6.30 16.18
CA GLY A 146 26.82 -7.65 16.26
C GLY A 146 25.49 -7.82 17.02
N ARG A 147 24.98 -6.76 17.66
CA ARG A 147 23.67 -6.80 18.35
C ARG A 147 22.55 -6.94 17.33
N LEU A 148 21.51 -7.69 17.70
CA LEU A 148 20.24 -7.73 16.96
C LEU A 148 19.33 -6.63 17.48
N MET A 149 18.87 -5.78 16.58
CA MET A 149 17.87 -4.75 16.84
C MET A 149 16.54 -5.25 16.27
N PRO A 150 15.54 -5.57 17.13
CA PRO A 150 14.23 -5.98 16.66
C PRO A 150 13.60 -4.89 15.79
N MET A 151 12.95 -5.31 14.71
CA MET A 151 12.06 -4.47 13.92
C MET A 151 10.66 -4.55 14.51
N GLU A 152 9.88 -3.51 14.32
CA GLU A 152 8.46 -3.55 14.65
C GLU A 152 7.76 -4.61 13.79
N ASP A 153 6.95 -5.44 14.44
CA ASP A 153 6.12 -6.42 13.74
C ASP A 153 4.95 -5.71 13.03
N ILE A 154 4.51 -6.26 11.92
CA ILE A 154 3.28 -5.80 11.28
C ILE A 154 2.05 -6.08 12.17
N PRO A 155 0.92 -5.38 11.99
CA PRO A 155 -0.31 -5.68 12.73
C PRO A 155 -0.69 -7.17 12.62
N SER A 156 -1.01 -7.80 13.75
CA SER A 156 -1.36 -9.22 13.78
C SER A 156 -2.66 -9.51 13.03
N GLU A 157 -2.86 -10.77 12.62
CA GLU A 157 -4.11 -11.23 11.99
C GLU A 157 -5.34 -10.82 12.81
N HIS A 158 -5.26 -10.93 14.13
CA HIS A 158 -6.35 -10.52 15.02
C HIS A 158 -6.66 -9.02 14.93
N VAL A 159 -5.62 -8.18 14.93
CA VAL A 159 -5.77 -6.72 14.79
C VAL A 159 -6.37 -6.37 13.43
N LEU A 160 -5.86 -6.96 12.36
CA LEU A 160 -6.37 -6.71 11.01
C LEU A 160 -7.83 -7.14 10.87
N ALA A 161 -8.17 -8.34 11.35
CA ALA A 161 -9.53 -8.84 11.33
C ALA A 161 -10.49 -7.98 12.18
N ALA A 162 -10.05 -7.51 13.35
CA ALA A 162 -10.84 -6.61 14.21
C ALA A 162 -11.12 -5.25 13.52
N ASN A 163 -10.23 -4.80 12.63
CA ASN A 163 -10.37 -3.55 11.88
C ASN A 163 -11.07 -3.71 10.50
N GLY A 164 -11.61 -4.88 10.19
CA GLY A 164 -12.43 -5.07 9.00
C GLY A 164 -11.77 -5.84 7.86
N ALA A 165 -10.56 -6.39 8.03
CA ALA A 165 -9.96 -7.25 7.03
C ALA A 165 -10.69 -8.58 6.90
N ASP A 166 -10.90 -9.03 5.66
CA ASP A 166 -11.16 -10.41 5.30
C ASP A 166 -9.84 -11.01 4.80
N LEU A 167 -9.12 -11.70 5.70
CA LEU A 167 -7.74 -12.11 5.43
C LEU A 167 -7.69 -13.30 4.47
N ILE A 168 -6.98 -13.11 3.36
CA ILE A 168 -6.69 -14.14 2.37
C ILE A 168 -5.18 -14.41 2.40
N ILE A 169 -4.80 -15.39 3.23
CA ILE A 169 -3.39 -15.73 3.49
C ILE A 169 -3.02 -16.91 2.58
N ALA A 170 -2.13 -16.66 1.61
CA ALA A 170 -1.73 -17.67 0.64
C ALA A 170 -0.26 -17.54 0.22
N ARG A 171 0.34 -18.69 -0.14
CA ARG A 171 1.70 -18.75 -0.74
C ARG A 171 1.67 -18.73 -2.26
N ASN A 172 0.58 -19.17 -2.86
CA ASN A 172 0.47 -19.34 -4.31
C ASN A 172 0.00 -18.04 -4.99
N GLU A 173 0.27 -18.00 -6.28
CA GLU A 173 -0.24 -16.93 -7.13
C GLU A 173 -1.77 -16.93 -7.19
N GLN A 174 -2.33 -15.74 -7.38
CA GLN A 174 -3.76 -15.51 -7.47
C GLN A 174 -4.07 -14.44 -8.52
N SER A 175 -5.10 -14.66 -9.33
CA SER A 175 -5.71 -13.63 -10.16
C SER A 175 -6.96 -13.11 -9.44
N VAL A 176 -7.01 -11.81 -9.19
CA VAL A 176 -8.03 -11.16 -8.37
C VAL A 176 -8.68 -10.00 -9.11
N LEU A 177 -9.73 -9.42 -8.53
CA LEU A 177 -10.42 -8.25 -9.07
C LEU A 177 -10.81 -8.47 -10.55
N SER A 178 -11.66 -9.46 -10.79
CA SER A 178 -12.09 -9.89 -12.15
C SER A 178 -10.92 -10.25 -13.08
N ASN A 179 -9.85 -10.79 -12.53
CA ASN A 179 -8.59 -11.12 -13.23
C ASN A 179 -7.86 -9.92 -13.84
N THR A 180 -8.08 -8.71 -13.37
CA THR A 180 -7.33 -7.52 -13.81
C THR A 180 -6.05 -7.29 -13.01
N VAL A 181 -5.90 -7.97 -11.86
CA VAL A 181 -4.70 -7.92 -11.02
C VAL A 181 -4.18 -9.33 -10.77
N PHE A 182 -2.87 -9.51 -10.88
CA PHE A 182 -2.16 -10.76 -10.58
C PHE A 182 -1.24 -10.57 -9.37
N ILE A 183 -1.46 -11.39 -8.34
CA ILE A 183 -0.61 -11.46 -7.15
C ILE A 183 0.31 -12.66 -7.34
N SER A 184 1.62 -12.44 -7.36
CA SER A 184 2.62 -13.48 -7.67
C SER A 184 2.72 -14.58 -6.63
N GLY A 185 2.29 -14.32 -5.39
CA GLY A 185 2.59 -15.23 -4.29
C GLY A 185 4.08 -15.25 -3.94
N GLU A 186 4.56 -16.37 -3.40
CA GLU A 186 5.96 -16.55 -3.04
C GLU A 186 6.85 -16.59 -4.29
N ILE A 187 7.83 -15.68 -4.36
CA ILE A 187 8.80 -15.65 -5.44
C ILE A 187 10.06 -16.38 -4.98
N PRO A 188 10.38 -17.56 -5.57
CA PRO A 188 11.57 -18.30 -5.19
C PRO A 188 12.83 -17.58 -5.62
N ARG A 189 13.85 -17.57 -4.77
CA ARG A 189 15.17 -17.04 -5.11
C ARG A 189 15.96 -18.10 -5.87
N VAL A 190 16.09 -17.90 -7.17
CA VAL A 190 16.72 -18.89 -8.07
C VAL A 190 18.08 -18.47 -8.60
N THR A 191 18.48 -17.23 -8.37
CA THR A 191 19.79 -16.73 -8.83
C THR A 191 20.80 -16.65 -7.67
N SER A 192 22.09 -16.75 -7.98
CA SER A 192 23.16 -16.73 -6.97
C SER A 192 23.33 -15.39 -6.25
N PHE A 193 22.82 -14.30 -6.82
CA PHE A 193 22.90 -12.97 -6.23
C PHE A 193 21.70 -12.61 -5.36
N GLU A 194 20.59 -13.32 -5.42
CA GLU A 194 19.39 -13.09 -4.60
C GLU A 194 19.56 -13.62 -3.17
N LYS A 195 20.49 -13.01 -2.42
CA LYS A 195 20.83 -13.45 -1.05
C LYS A 195 19.93 -12.87 0.05
N GLY A 196 18.96 -12.04 -0.32
CA GLY A 196 18.15 -11.28 0.64
C GLY A 196 18.86 -10.02 1.14
N MET A 197 18.21 -9.32 2.07
CA MET A 197 18.76 -8.10 2.64
C MET A 197 19.87 -8.44 3.64
N PRO A 198 21.11 -7.92 3.45
CA PRO A 198 22.21 -8.18 4.38
C PRO A 198 21.89 -7.72 5.80
N GLY A 199 22.22 -8.56 6.78
CA GLY A 199 22.02 -8.24 8.21
C GLY A 199 20.58 -8.38 8.71
N GLN A 200 19.63 -8.71 7.87
CA GLN A 200 18.28 -9.01 8.33
C GLN A 200 18.15 -10.48 8.78
N HIS A 201 17.50 -10.69 9.92
CA HIS A 201 17.26 -11.99 10.53
C HIS A 201 15.78 -12.17 10.85
N ARG A 202 15.30 -13.40 10.69
CA ARG A 202 14.02 -13.85 11.26
C ARG A 202 14.30 -14.26 12.71
N LEU A 203 13.46 -13.82 13.65
CA LEU A 203 13.53 -14.17 15.07
C LEU A 203 12.73 -15.45 15.37
#